data_a8fc51290c9dace0637d32138e5a1694
#
_entry.id   a8fc51290c9dace0637d32138e5a1694
#
_cell.length_a   1.000
_cell.length_b   1.000
_cell.length_c   1.000
_cell.angle_alpha   90.00
_cell.angle_beta   90.00
_cell.angle_gamma   90.00
#
_symmetry.space_group_name_H-M   'P 1'
#
loop_
_entity.id
_entity.type
_entity.pdbx_description
1 polymer ?
#
loop_
_entity_poly.entity_id
_entity_poly.type
_entity_poly.pdbx_seq_one_letter_code
_entity_poly.pdbx_strand_id
1 'polypeptide(L)'
;MRFGKYSFIILIFMLNSCHKETEEIIAQATVPSVALAPTEATPESTHDAATIQAILWVSTIQDKNGLFESSEYSNSVSLYDNALAILLFTAQNDFEKAERTLDYFNAKVTTELEHEKGGFYQFRNKQGENARRTWLGDNAWLLIAINNYHHHAKNQKYKVMAAALTKWIISLQDSDGGLWGGYDTDGSRIHKITEGIITAFNAVEGYDTFHKNILEYLNINRWDATDNVLIAWPENPTYNYALDLHTLGYGILEDYNTTVLENAARYTTTQTATISLNTITGYCFDEDKDVIWLEGTAQMAVAFSTAKKTTESQMLLAEIEKSFISSNLNGNAKGIPYTTNHGTSYGAGILWDNADLTPALSATIWYIFAKQDFNPFTIQKSKNVPHEERFWLK
;
A
#
# COMPACT_ATOMS: atom_id res chain seq x y z
N MET A 1 6.84 41.89 3.97
CA MET A 1 6.85 40.49 4.35
C MET A 1 6.49 39.67 3.11
N ARG A 2 7.45 38.94 2.54
CA ARG A 2 7.23 38.12 1.32
C ARG A 2 6.92 36.69 1.76
N PHE A 3 5.71 36.25 1.51
CA PHE A 3 5.32 34.83 1.68
C PHE A 3 5.95 34.02 0.53
N GLY A 4 6.81 33.08 0.90
CA GLY A 4 7.38 32.11 -0.05
C GLY A 4 6.32 31.11 -0.49
N LYS A 5 6.12 31.01 -1.81
CA LYS A 5 5.29 29.98 -2.43
C LYS A 5 6.03 28.64 -2.32
N TYR A 6 5.51 27.72 -1.52
CA TYR A 6 5.96 26.32 -1.56
C TYR A 6 5.19 25.60 -2.67
N SER A 7 5.85 25.42 -3.80
CA SER A 7 5.37 24.54 -4.87
C SER A 7 5.68 23.10 -4.54
N PHE A 8 4.66 22.28 -4.32
CA PHE A 8 4.75 20.83 -4.36
C PHE A 8 4.98 20.43 -5.82
N ILE A 9 6.21 20.18 -6.22
CA ILE A 9 6.51 19.62 -7.54
C ILE A 9 6.54 18.10 -7.36
N ILE A 10 5.43 17.44 -7.70
CA ILE A 10 5.45 16.03 -8.07
C ILE A 10 6.07 15.99 -9.47
N LEU A 11 7.33 15.61 -9.54
CA LEU A 11 8.05 15.48 -10.80
C LEU A 11 7.61 14.20 -11.51
N ILE A 12 6.60 14.34 -12.37
CA ILE A 12 6.22 13.28 -13.32
C ILE A 12 7.13 13.43 -14.53
N PHE A 13 8.06 12.49 -14.71
CA PHE A 13 8.82 12.39 -15.95
C PHE A 13 7.95 11.77 -17.04
N MET A 14 7.50 12.60 -17.98
CA MET A 14 6.97 12.13 -19.26
C MET A 14 8.16 11.80 -20.18
N LEU A 15 8.32 10.55 -20.54
CA LEU A 15 9.17 10.15 -21.65
C LEU A 15 8.30 9.71 -22.83
N ASN A 16 8.30 10.53 -23.88
CA ASN A 16 7.79 10.14 -25.19
C ASN A 16 8.71 9.07 -25.80
N SER A 17 8.18 7.89 -26.07
CA SER A 17 8.86 6.84 -26.83
C SER A 17 8.36 6.81 -28.25
N CYS A 18 9.25 7.08 -29.21
CA CYS A 18 9.02 6.86 -30.65
C CYS A 18 9.10 5.37 -30.99
N HIS A 19 8.09 4.87 -31.67
CA HIS A 19 8.08 3.56 -32.34
C HIS A 19 9.12 3.47 -33.45
N LYS A 20 9.81 2.33 -33.54
CA LYS A 20 10.35 1.77 -34.77
C LYS A 20 10.12 0.27 -34.79
N GLU A 21 9.35 -0.15 -35.79
CA GLU A 21 9.12 -1.55 -36.14
C GLU A 21 10.38 -2.21 -36.68
N THR A 22 10.64 -3.44 -36.29
CA THR A 22 11.43 -4.40 -37.07
C THR A 22 10.82 -5.79 -36.94
N GLU A 23 10.35 -6.31 -38.06
CA GLU A 23 9.89 -7.71 -38.23
C GLU A 23 11.11 -8.63 -38.20
N GLU A 24 11.06 -9.70 -37.42
CA GLU A 24 11.93 -10.86 -37.58
C GLU A 24 11.14 -12.17 -37.57
N ILE A 25 11.46 -12.99 -38.57
CA ILE A 25 10.84 -14.25 -38.96
C ILE A 25 11.20 -15.35 -37.95
N ILE A 26 10.23 -16.03 -37.40
CA ILE A 26 10.42 -17.20 -36.53
C ILE A 26 10.32 -18.50 -37.34
N ALA A 27 11.43 -19.23 -37.37
CA ALA A 27 11.51 -20.60 -37.89
C ALA A 27 10.94 -21.59 -36.85
N GLN A 28 10.03 -22.47 -37.29
CA GLN A 28 9.44 -23.56 -36.50
C GLN A 28 10.48 -24.67 -36.23
N ALA A 29 10.77 -24.95 -34.97
CA ALA A 29 11.45 -26.17 -34.56
C ALA A 29 10.44 -27.11 -33.90
N THR A 30 10.28 -28.30 -34.46
CA THR A 30 9.49 -29.42 -33.95
C THR A 30 10.24 -30.11 -32.80
N VAL A 31 9.64 -30.16 -31.60
CA VAL A 31 10.16 -30.89 -30.44
C VAL A 31 9.38 -32.21 -30.29
N PRO A 32 10.06 -33.37 -30.03
CA PRO A 32 9.38 -34.64 -29.84
C PRO A 32 8.65 -34.72 -28.49
N SER A 33 7.42 -35.29 -28.52
CA SER A 33 6.60 -35.48 -27.32
C SER A 33 7.18 -36.57 -26.43
N VAL A 34 7.59 -36.20 -25.21
CA VAL A 34 7.85 -37.14 -24.12
C VAL A 34 6.57 -37.29 -23.30
N ALA A 35 6.08 -38.53 -23.17
CA ALA A 35 4.93 -38.86 -22.33
C ALA A 35 5.30 -38.57 -20.84
N LEU A 36 4.63 -37.60 -20.23
CA LEU A 36 4.74 -37.28 -18.80
C LEU A 36 3.93 -38.31 -17.99
N ALA A 37 4.56 -38.83 -16.93
CA ALA A 37 3.90 -39.61 -15.91
C ALA A 37 2.80 -38.81 -15.21
N PRO A 38 1.75 -39.44 -14.64
CA PRO A 38 0.67 -38.70 -13.99
C PRO A 38 1.22 -37.87 -12.84
N THR A 39 1.12 -36.55 -12.97
CA THR A 39 1.45 -35.57 -11.94
C THR A 39 0.46 -35.73 -10.79
N GLU A 40 0.95 -35.84 -9.56
CA GLU A 40 0.12 -35.77 -8.35
C GLU A 40 -0.75 -34.51 -8.42
N ALA A 41 -2.04 -34.66 -8.10
CA ALA A 41 -3.00 -33.56 -8.14
C ALA A 41 -2.53 -32.44 -7.21
N THR A 42 -2.15 -31.30 -7.78
CA THR A 42 -1.99 -30.05 -7.03
C THR A 42 -3.29 -29.76 -6.28
N PRO A 43 -3.23 -29.34 -5.01
CA PRO A 43 -4.45 -28.95 -4.28
C PRO A 43 -5.21 -27.92 -5.11
N GLU A 44 -6.49 -28.19 -5.34
CA GLU A 44 -7.40 -27.26 -6.03
C GLU A 44 -7.32 -25.89 -5.36
N SER A 45 -7.02 -24.85 -6.14
CA SER A 45 -7.01 -23.47 -5.66
C SER A 45 -8.39 -23.13 -5.10
N THR A 46 -8.44 -22.77 -3.82
CA THR A 46 -9.70 -22.35 -3.15
C THR A 46 -10.17 -20.97 -3.61
N HIS A 47 -9.43 -20.30 -4.51
CA HIS A 47 -9.73 -18.97 -5.00
C HIS A 47 -10.68 -19.01 -6.21
N ASP A 48 -11.56 -18.01 -6.30
CA ASP A 48 -12.38 -17.81 -7.47
C ASP A 48 -11.56 -17.30 -8.68
N ALA A 49 -12.19 -17.32 -9.87
CA ALA A 49 -11.50 -16.98 -11.13
C ALA A 49 -10.95 -15.54 -11.15
N ALA A 50 -11.64 -14.57 -10.54
CA ALA A 50 -11.21 -13.19 -10.49
C ALA A 50 -9.94 -13.05 -9.63
N THR A 51 -9.93 -13.67 -8.45
CA THR A 51 -8.77 -13.71 -7.55
C THR A 51 -7.57 -14.38 -8.20
N ILE A 52 -7.78 -15.50 -8.91
CA ILE A 52 -6.71 -16.19 -9.65
C ILE A 52 -6.11 -15.28 -10.72
N GLN A 53 -6.93 -14.57 -11.51
CA GLN A 53 -6.46 -13.64 -12.53
C GLN A 53 -5.68 -12.45 -11.92
N ALA A 54 -6.11 -11.95 -10.76
CA ALA A 54 -5.42 -10.88 -10.03
C ALA A 54 -4.05 -11.34 -9.52
N ILE A 55 -3.97 -12.52 -8.88
CA ILE A 55 -2.71 -13.10 -8.40
C ILE A 55 -1.75 -13.36 -9.58
N LEU A 56 -2.28 -13.87 -10.69
CA LEU A 56 -1.48 -14.09 -11.89
C LEU A 56 -0.90 -12.77 -12.42
N TRP A 57 -1.68 -11.69 -12.41
CA TRP A 57 -1.21 -10.38 -12.82
C TRP A 57 -0.06 -9.89 -11.91
N VAL A 58 -0.26 -9.90 -10.60
CA VAL A 58 0.79 -9.51 -9.64
C VAL A 58 2.05 -10.36 -9.83
N SER A 59 1.91 -11.67 -10.04
CA SER A 59 3.04 -12.55 -10.29
C SER A 59 3.79 -12.23 -11.60
N THR A 60 3.07 -11.75 -12.62
CA THR A 60 3.63 -11.44 -13.94
C THR A 60 4.46 -10.16 -13.92
N ILE A 61 4.12 -9.18 -13.06
CA ILE A 61 4.76 -7.87 -13.04
C ILE A 61 6.08 -7.85 -12.22
N GLN A 62 6.42 -8.94 -11.50
CA GLN A 62 7.70 -9.01 -10.78
C GLN A 62 8.88 -9.10 -11.75
N ASP A 63 9.79 -8.12 -11.68
CA ASP A 63 11.01 -8.12 -12.49
C ASP A 63 12.05 -9.14 -11.95
N LYS A 64 13.06 -9.44 -12.76
CA LYS A 64 14.15 -10.38 -12.43
C LYS A 64 14.96 -9.98 -11.21
N ASN A 65 15.07 -8.67 -10.92
CA ASN A 65 15.73 -8.16 -9.72
C ASN A 65 14.86 -8.23 -8.45
N GLY A 66 13.63 -8.75 -8.55
CA GLY A 66 12.69 -8.89 -7.45
C GLY A 66 11.75 -7.70 -7.24
N LEU A 67 11.94 -6.59 -7.93
CA LEU A 67 11.07 -5.42 -7.81
C LEU A 67 9.77 -5.55 -8.61
N PHE A 68 8.76 -4.82 -8.17
CA PHE A 68 7.47 -4.67 -8.84
C PHE A 68 7.28 -3.23 -9.30
N GLU A 69 6.88 -3.04 -10.56
CA GLU A 69 6.35 -1.73 -10.98
C GLU A 69 5.01 -1.45 -10.30
N SER A 70 4.74 -0.19 -10.00
CA SER A 70 3.45 0.24 -9.43
C SER A 70 2.27 0.03 -10.36
N SER A 71 2.49 0.06 -11.67
CA SER A 71 1.52 -0.29 -12.73
C SER A 71 2.25 -0.72 -14.00
N GLU A 72 1.53 -1.35 -14.93
CA GLU A 72 2.14 -1.84 -16.17
C GLU A 72 2.84 -0.72 -16.95
N TYR A 73 4.10 -0.94 -17.33
CA TYR A 73 4.93 -0.03 -18.13
C TYR A 73 5.15 1.36 -17.52
N SER A 74 4.87 1.53 -16.22
CA SER A 74 5.07 2.83 -15.57
C SER A 74 6.54 3.17 -15.37
N ASN A 75 7.43 2.19 -15.36
CA ASN A 75 8.82 2.31 -14.91
C ASN A 75 8.95 2.96 -13.52
N SER A 76 7.86 2.97 -12.75
CA SER A 76 7.80 3.49 -11.39
C SER A 76 7.71 2.34 -10.40
N VAL A 77 8.57 2.35 -9.40
CA VAL A 77 8.66 1.34 -8.34
C VAL A 77 8.52 2.06 -7.01
N SER A 78 7.37 1.89 -6.34
CA SER A 78 7.11 2.40 -5.01
C SER A 78 7.59 1.42 -3.96
N LEU A 79 8.17 1.91 -2.86
CA LEU A 79 8.52 1.09 -1.70
C LEU A 79 7.28 0.47 -1.05
N TYR A 80 6.20 1.25 -0.94
CA TYR A 80 4.90 0.80 -0.44
C TYR A 80 4.34 -0.37 -1.24
N ASP A 81 4.25 -0.24 -2.56
CA ASP A 81 3.74 -1.30 -3.44
C ASP A 81 4.54 -2.59 -3.31
N ASN A 82 5.86 -2.47 -3.20
CA ASN A 82 6.74 -3.61 -3.01
C ASN A 82 6.56 -4.26 -1.62
N ALA A 83 6.28 -3.48 -0.56
CA ALA A 83 5.93 -4.01 0.75
C ALA A 83 4.61 -4.79 0.71
N LEU A 84 3.59 -4.28 -0.01
CA LEU A 84 2.33 -5.00 -0.22
C LEU A 84 2.53 -6.32 -0.98
N ALA A 85 3.40 -6.34 -2.00
CA ALA A 85 3.70 -7.57 -2.74
C ALA A 85 4.40 -8.61 -1.85
N ILE A 86 5.33 -8.20 -0.99
CA ILE A 86 5.94 -9.09 0.02
C ILE A 86 4.87 -9.69 0.94
N LEU A 87 3.94 -8.86 1.44
CA LEU A 87 2.83 -9.30 2.29
C LEU A 87 1.95 -10.33 1.57
N LEU A 88 1.57 -10.05 0.31
CA LEU A 88 0.75 -10.96 -0.49
C LEU A 88 1.40 -12.33 -0.65
N PHE A 89 2.64 -12.37 -1.14
CA PHE A 89 3.31 -13.65 -1.37
C PHE A 89 3.64 -14.38 -0.07
N THR A 90 3.90 -13.65 1.01
CA THR A 90 4.04 -14.23 2.35
C THR A 90 2.74 -14.89 2.82
N ALA A 91 1.59 -14.22 2.66
CA ALA A 91 0.28 -14.77 3.02
C ALA A 91 -0.09 -16.02 2.21
N GLN A 92 0.41 -16.11 0.97
CA GLN A 92 0.23 -17.27 0.09
C GLN A 92 1.28 -18.38 0.30
N ASN A 93 2.23 -18.20 1.23
CA ASN A 93 3.39 -19.08 1.44
C ASN A 93 4.30 -19.21 0.20
N ASP A 94 4.23 -18.28 -0.76
CA ASP A 94 5.18 -18.15 -1.87
C ASP A 94 6.40 -17.33 -1.41
N PHE A 95 7.15 -17.92 -0.47
CA PHE A 95 8.28 -17.23 0.15
C PHE A 95 9.38 -16.90 -0.86
N GLU A 96 9.52 -17.65 -1.94
CA GLU A 96 10.52 -17.37 -2.97
C GLU A 96 10.29 -16.00 -3.63
N LYS A 97 9.05 -15.67 -3.99
CA LYS A 97 8.73 -14.37 -4.56
C LYS A 97 8.88 -13.23 -3.54
N ALA A 98 8.46 -13.46 -2.30
CA ALA A 98 8.64 -12.49 -1.22
C ALA A 98 10.13 -12.22 -0.96
N GLU A 99 10.95 -13.28 -0.89
CA GLU A 99 12.38 -13.17 -0.64
C GLU A 99 13.13 -12.45 -1.74
N ARG A 100 12.77 -12.61 -3.01
CA ARG A 100 13.42 -11.87 -4.10
C ARG A 100 13.32 -10.36 -3.89
N THR A 101 12.18 -9.86 -3.44
CA THR A 101 12.00 -8.43 -3.13
C THR A 101 12.72 -8.04 -1.84
N LEU A 102 12.63 -8.86 -0.81
CA LEU A 102 13.33 -8.64 0.46
C LEU A 102 14.85 -8.65 0.28
N ASP A 103 15.39 -9.54 -0.54
CA ASP A 103 16.83 -9.62 -0.84
C ASP A 103 17.32 -8.35 -1.57
N TYR A 104 16.50 -7.78 -2.47
CA TYR A 104 16.81 -6.49 -3.10
C TYR A 104 17.02 -5.39 -2.06
N PHE A 105 16.06 -5.20 -1.15
CA PHE A 105 16.17 -4.18 -0.11
C PHE A 105 17.25 -4.51 0.93
N ASN A 106 17.42 -5.77 1.29
CA ASN A 106 18.48 -6.19 2.21
C ASN A 106 19.88 -5.87 1.67
N ALA A 107 20.10 -5.96 0.37
CA ALA A 107 21.35 -5.55 -0.27
C ALA A 107 21.59 -4.02 -0.24
N LYS A 108 20.56 -3.23 0.07
CA LYS A 108 20.61 -1.77 0.14
C LYS A 108 20.72 -1.21 1.57
N VAL A 109 20.78 -2.05 2.59
CA VAL A 109 20.81 -1.60 4.00
C VAL A 109 21.94 -0.59 4.24
N THR A 110 23.16 -0.87 3.81
CA THR A 110 24.31 0.01 4.04
C THR A 110 24.36 1.23 3.11
N THR A 111 23.75 1.14 1.93
CA THR A 111 23.82 2.18 0.89
C THR A 111 22.61 3.12 0.85
N GLU A 112 21.50 2.73 1.50
CA GLU A 112 20.30 3.55 1.62
C GLU A 112 19.85 3.68 3.08
N LEU A 113 19.44 2.57 3.72
CA LEU A 113 18.80 2.60 5.05
C LEU A 113 19.71 3.20 6.14
N GLU A 114 20.98 2.91 6.13
CA GLU A 114 21.97 3.40 7.10
C GLU A 114 22.86 4.53 6.54
N HIS A 115 22.56 5.03 5.34
CA HIS A 115 23.35 6.06 4.67
C HIS A 115 22.73 7.46 4.89
N GLU A 116 23.55 8.49 5.12
CA GLU A 116 23.15 9.90 5.30
C GLU A 116 22.02 10.07 6.36
N LYS A 117 20.81 10.42 5.90
CA LYS A 117 19.62 10.60 6.75
C LYS A 117 18.91 9.29 7.05
N GLY A 118 19.28 8.23 6.33
CA GLY A 118 18.69 6.91 6.46
C GLY A 118 17.30 6.77 5.89
N GLY A 119 16.81 5.52 5.92
CA GLY A 119 15.56 5.13 5.31
C GLY A 119 15.72 4.65 3.86
N PHE A 120 14.93 3.68 3.44
CA PHE A 120 14.86 3.32 2.03
C PHE A 120 14.13 4.39 1.24
N TYR A 121 14.60 4.63 0.01
CA TYR A 121 14.01 5.66 -0.85
C TYR A 121 12.61 5.28 -1.30
N GLN A 122 11.69 6.26 -1.25
CA GLN A 122 10.26 6.08 -1.51
C GLN A 122 9.99 5.56 -2.92
N PHE A 123 10.59 6.17 -3.93
CA PHE A 123 10.39 5.82 -5.33
C PHE A 123 11.73 5.59 -6.04
N ARG A 124 11.72 4.66 -6.97
CA ARG A 124 12.81 4.38 -7.90
C ARG A 124 12.25 3.93 -9.24
N ASN A 125 13.08 3.89 -10.27
CA ASN A 125 12.76 3.17 -11.48
C ASN A 125 13.23 1.70 -11.39
N LYS A 126 12.93 0.89 -12.38
CA LYS A 126 13.37 -0.52 -12.45
C LYS A 126 14.90 -0.69 -12.37
N GLN A 127 15.67 0.31 -12.81
CA GLN A 127 17.14 0.31 -12.77
C GLN A 127 17.67 0.69 -11.38
N GLY A 128 16.80 1.12 -10.46
CA GLY A 128 17.15 1.55 -9.10
C GLY A 128 17.54 3.02 -8.97
N GLU A 129 17.41 3.82 -10.04
CA GLU A 129 17.59 5.27 -9.96
C GLU A 129 16.46 5.89 -9.15
N ASN A 130 16.78 6.83 -8.27
CA ASN A 130 15.86 7.42 -7.32
C ASN A 130 16.18 8.89 -7.03
N ALA A 131 15.24 9.59 -6.37
CA ALA A 131 15.38 10.99 -5.98
C ALA A 131 15.95 11.18 -4.55
N ARG A 132 16.33 10.11 -3.86
CA ARG A 132 16.80 10.10 -2.45
C ARG A 132 15.79 10.63 -1.42
N ARG A 133 14.52 10.72 -1.78
CA ARG A 133 13.45 11.04 -0.85
C ARG A 133 13.07 9.80 -0.05
N THR A 134 12.98 9.90 1.28
CA THR A 134 12.50 8.84 2.15
C THR A 134 11.15 9.21 2.74
N TRP A 135 10.28 8.22 2.94
CA TRP A 135 8.94 8.40 3.50
C TRP A 135 8.71 7.44 4.66
N LEU A 136 8.24 7.96 5.80
CA LEU A 136 7.99 7.17 7.01
C LEU A 136 6.99 6.04 6.75
N GLY A 137 5.84 6.34 6.15
CA GLY A 137 4.78 5.36 5.90
C GLY A 137 5.29 4.16 5.09
N ASP A 138 5.94 4.41 3.95
CA ASP A 138 6.47 3.35 3.07
C ASP A 138 7.49 2.46 3.79
N ASN A 139 8.39 3.06 4.57
CA ASN A 139 9.38 2.32 5.36
C ASN A 139 8.73 1.51 6.49
N ALA A 140 7.69 2.05 7.12
CA ALA A 140 6.90 1.32 8.11
C ALA A 140 6.15 0.14 7.47
N TRP A 141 5.59 0.29 6.27
CA TRP A 141 4.99 -0.81 5.52
C TRP A 141 6.00 -1.92 5.20
N LEU A 142 7.22 -1.57 4.81
CA LEU A 142 8.27 -2.59 4.62
C LEU A 142 8.60 -3.33 5.92
N LEU A 143 8.63 -2.66 7.06
CA LEU A 143 8.84 -3.31 8.37
C LEU A 143 7.66 -4.23 8.72
N ILE A 144 6.41 -3.83 8.46
CA ILE A 144 5.22 -4.69 8.60
C ILE A 144 5.37 -5.94 7.73
N ALA A 145 5.82 -5.78 6.49
CA ALA A 145 6.02 -6.90 5.57
C ALA A 145 7.11 -7.87 6.07
N ILE A 146 8.22 -7.37 6.61
CA ILE A 146 9.28 -8.20 7.20
C ILE A 146 8.76 -8.95 8.43
N ASN A 147 7.99 -8.29 9.32
CA ASN A 147 7.41 -8.92 10.51
C ASN A 147 6.45 -10.06 10.11
N ASN A 148 5.60 -9.84 9.10
CA ASN A 148 4.73 -10.87 8.55
C ASN A 148 5.54 -12.03 7.96
N TYR A 149 6.59 -11.74 7.18
CA TYR A 149 7.47 -12.77 6.63
C TYR A 149 8.12 -13.60 7.76
N HIS A 150 8.72 -12.98 8.77
CA HIS A 150 9.32 -13.68 9.91
C HIS A 150 8.31 -14.57 10.64
N HIS A 151 7.06 -14.08 10.80
CA HIS A 151 6.01 -14.83 11.47
C HIS A 151 5.57 -16.06 10.65
N HIS A 152 5.31 -15.91 9.36
CA HIS A 152 4.78 -16.98 8.52
C HIS A 152 5.84 -17.97 8.07
N ALA A 153 6.99 -17.48 7.60
CA ALA A 153 8.10 -18.33 7.16
C ALA A 153 8.84 -19.02 8.31
N LYS A 154 8.61 -18.60 9.58
CA LYS A 154 9.36 -19.04 10.76
C LYS A 154 10.88 -18.89 10.58
N ASN A 155 11.28 -17.85 9.86
CA ASN A 155 12.65 -17.59 9.45
C ASN A 155 13.02 -16.13 9.73
N GLN A 156 14.18 -15.90 10.34
CA GLN A 156 14.70 -14.61 10.77
C GLN A 156 15.78 -14.06 9.82
N LYS A 157 15.74 -14.45 8.55
CA LYS A 157 16.73 -14.05 7.51
C LYS A 157 16.97 -12.54 7.47
N TYR A 158 15.93 -11.73 7.63
CA TYR A 158 15.98 -10.27 7.50
C TYR A 158 16.00 -9.51 8.83
N LYS A 159 16.32 -10.17 9.95
CA LYS A 159 16.33 -9.54 11.29
C LYS A 159 17.22 -8.30 11.40
N VAL A 160 18.34 -8.26 10.67
CA VAL A 160 19.28 -7.13 10.68
C VAL A 160 18.63 -5.92 9.99
N MET A 161 18.00 -6.14 8.82
CA MET A 161 17.25 -5.10 8.12
C MET A 161 16.06 -4.60 8.95
N ALA A 162 15.29 -5.48 9.58
CA ALA A 162 14.19 -5.10 10.47
C ALA A 162 14.67 -4.24 11.64
N ALA A 163 15.77 -4.62 12.30
CA ALA A 163 16.34 -3.85 13.40
C ALA A 163 16.83 -2.45 12.95
N ALA A 164 17.46 -2.35 11.79
CA ALA A 164 17.89 -1.08 11.21
C ALA A 164 16.68 -0.17 10.85
N LEU A 165 15.62 -0.73 10.24
CA LEU A 165 14.37 -0.02 9.97
C LEU A 165 13.72 0.48 11.26
N THR A 166 13.59 -0.38 12.27
CA THR A 166 13.06 -0.01 13.59
C THR A 166 13.84 1.16 14.20
N LYS A 167 15.17 1.08 14.16
CA LYS A 167 16.03 2.17 14.67
C LYS A 167 15.81 3.48 13.91
N TRP A 168 15.71 3.42 12.59
CA TRP A 168 15.46 4.60 11.76
C TRP A 168 14.07 5.21 12.06
N ILE A 169 13.01 4.41 12.12
CA ILE A 169 11.65 4.86 12.44
C ILE A 169 11.63 5.55 13.80
N ILE A 170 12.22 4.95 14.84
CA ILE A 170 12.29 5.52 16.20
C ILE A 170 13.06 6.86 16.19
N SER A 171 14.11 7.00 15.36
CA SER A 171 14.89 8.23 15.26
C SER A 171 14.12 9.43 14.69
N LEU A 172 12.97 9.20 14.07
CA LEU A 172 12.08 10.25 13.54
C LEU A 172 11.14 10.82 14.62
N GLN A 173 11.10 10.22 15.84
CA GLN A 173 10.24 10.72 16.90
C GLN A 173 10.74 12.08 17.40
N ASP A 174 9.82 13.04 17.44
CA ASP A 174 10.07 14.40 17.97
C ASP A 174 9.71 14.49 19.45
N SER A 175 10.06 15.61 20.08
CA SER A 175 9.82 15.86 21.51
C SER A 175 8.35 15.89 21.91
N ASP A 176 7.43 16.12 20.97
CA ASP A 176 5.97 16.06 21.17
C ASP A 176 5.37 14.65 21.00
N GLY A 177 6.21 13.65 20.71
CA GLY A 177 5.81 12.26 20.49
C GLY A 177 5.44 11.91 19.06
N GLY A 178 5.15 12.88 18.18
CA GLY A 178 4.88 12.67 16.78
C GLY A 178 6.13 12.31 15.98
N LEU A 179 5.93 11.67 14.82
CA LEU A 179 7.03 11.28 13.95
C LEU A 179 7.11 12.20 12.73
N TRP A 180 8.32 12.68 12.40
CA TRP A 180 8.56 13.34 11.12
C TRP A 180 8.32 12.37 9.96
N GLY A 181 7.80 12.88 8.83
CA GLY A 181 7.41 12.07 7.67
C GLY A 181 8.60 11.48 6.87
N GLY A 182 9.83 11.69 7.33
CA GLY A 182 11.07 11.31 6.67
C GLY A 182 11.84 12.52 6.17
N TYR A 183 12.52 12.37 5.02
CA TYR A 183 13.38 13.42 4.46
C TYR A 183 13.09 13.62 2.97
N ASP A 184 13.01 14.87 2.54
CA ASP A 184 12.88 15.23 1.13
C ASP A 184 14.23 15.17 0.40
N THR A 185 14.23 15.34 -0.91
CA THR A 185 15.42 15.28 -1.79
C THR A 185 16.52 16.26 -1.42
N ASP A 186 16.16 17.38 -0.80
CA ASP A 186 17.10 18.39 -0.29
C ASP A 186 17.61 18.12 1.12
N GLY A 187 17.17 17.01 1.75
CA GLY A 187 17.50 16.62 3.11
C GLY A 187 16.68 17.32 4.19
N SER A 188 15.70 18.14 3.84
CA SER A 188 14.76 18.73 4.80
C SER A 188 13.80 17.67 5.35
N ARG A 189 13.31 17.89 6.59
CA ARG A 189 12.31 17.01 7.19
C ARG A 189 10.95 17.21 6.54
N ILE A 190 10.28 16.09 6.27
CA ILE A 190 8.89 16.07 5.80
C ILE A 190 7.97 16.20 7.01
N HIS A 191 6.85 16.92 6.83
CA HIS A 191 5.85 17.13 7.88
C HIS A 191 5.36 15.83 8.52
N LYS A 192 4.83 15.94 9.74
CA LYS A 192 4.21 14.84 10.50
C LYS A 192 2.85 14.51 9.88
N ILE A 193 2.76 13.41 9.15
CA ILE A 193 1.52 12.93 8.50
C ILE A 193 0.99 11.73 9.30
N THR A 194 -0.29 11.76 9.64
CA THR A 194 -0.92 10.77 10.53
C THR A 194 -0.87 9.35 9.98
N GLU A 195 -1.03 9.18 8.66
CA GLU A 195 -0.91 7.87 7.99
C GLU A 195 0.41 7.19 8.35
N GLY A 196 1.54 7.86 8.13
CA GLY A 196 2.86 7.29 8.44
C GLY A 196 3.06 7.05 9.94
N ILE A 197 2.51 7.91 10.81
CA ILE A 197 2.63 7.77 12.26
C ILE A 197 1.88 6.55 12.77
N ILE A 198 0.62 6.34 12.34
CA ILE A 198 -0.18 5.19 12.78
C ILE A 198 0.36 3.87 12.19
N THR A 199 0.89 3.90 10.97
CA THR A 199 1.56 2.75 10.35
C THR A 199 2.83 2.38 11.10
N ALA A 200 3.65 3.37 11.50
CA ALA A 200 4.85 3.16 12.31
C ALA A 200 4.52 2.59 13.71
N PHE A 201 3.40 3.03 14.31
CA PHE A 201 2.91 2.45 15.57
C PHE A 201 2.68 0.95 15.45
N ASN A 202 2.09 0.48 14.37
CA ASN A 202 1.92 -0.96 14.13
C ASN A 202 3.24 -1.65 13.80
N ALA A 203 4.09 -1.05 12.94
CA ALA A 203 5.30 -1.66 12.41
C ALA A 203 6.34 -1.99 13.48
N VAL A 204 6.58 -1.08 14.43
CA VAL A 204 7.54 -1.31 15.52
C VAL A 204 6.94 -2.26 16.54
N GLU A 205 7.66 -3.35 16.85
CA GLU A 205 7.17 -4.41 17.76
C GLU A 205 7.05 -3.94 19.21
N GLY A 206 6.12 -4.56 19.94
CA GLY A 206 5.93 -4.33 21.38
C GLY A 206 5.12 -3.09 21.71
N TYR A 207 5.15 -2.70 23.01
CA TYR A 207 4.56 -1.49 23.55
C TYR A 207 5.49 -0.91 24.62
N ASP A 208 6.01 0.27 24.37
CA ASP A 208 6.97 0.96 25.24
C ASP A 208 6.77 2.49 25.16
N THR A 209 7.74 3.26 25.67
CA THR A 209 7.70 4.73 25.67
C THR A 209 7.55 5.32 24.26
N PHE A 210 8.15 4.71 23.24
CA PHE A 210 7.97 5.16 21.85
C PHE A 210 6.50 5.11 21.42
N HIS A 211 5.83 4.00 21.67
CA HIS A 211 4.42 3.80 21.32
C HIS A 211 3.49 4.70 22.16
N LYS A 212 3.77 4.82 23.45
CA LYS A 212 3.02 5.70 24.34
C LYS A 212 3.06 7.16 23.87
N ASN A 213 4.24 7.66 23.54
CA ASN A 213 4.40 9.01 23.00
C ASN A 213 3.61 9.22 21.72
N ILE A 214 3.56 8.21 20.81
CA ILE A 214 2.73 8.27 19.60
C ILE A 214 1.25 8.40 19.98
N LEU A 215 0.75 7.57 20.91
CA LEU A 215 -0.66 7.63 21.29
C LEU A 215 -1.02 8.96 21.96
N GLU A 216 -0.14 9.52 22.80
CA GLU A 216 -0.33 10.85 23.37
C GLU A 216 -0.38 11.93 22.28
N TYR A 217 0.53 11.88 21.30
CA TYR A 217 0.53 12.79 20.17
C TYR A 217 -0.73 12.69 19.33
N LEU A 218 -1.16 11.46 18.98
CA LEU A 218 -2.38 11.23 18.20
C LEU A 218 -3.61 11.75 18.93
N ASN A 219 -3.73 11.47 20.23
CA ASN A 219 -4.85 11.92 21.04
C ASN A 219 -4.97 13.45 21.10
N ILE A 220 -3.84 14.15 21.26
CA ILE A 220 -3.81 15.61 21.47
C ILE A 220 -3.93 16.36 20.13
N ASN A 221 -3.27 15.87 19.09
CA ASN A 221 -3.04 16.62 17.84
C ASN A 221 -3.77 16.07 16.61
N ARG A 222 -4.31 14.85 16.68
CA ARG A 222 -4.82 14.12 15.51
C ARG A 222 -6.19 13.48 15.70
N TRP A 223 -6.78 13.58 16.91
CA TRP A 223 -8.03 12.92 17.21
C TRP A 223 -9.20 13.89 17.07
N ASP A 224 -10.17 13.54 16.23
CA ASP A 224 -11.49 14.16 16.19
C ASP A 224 -12.47 13.29 16.98
N ALA A 225 -12.81 13.75 18.21
CA ALA A 225 -13.73 13.06 19.07
C ALA A 225 -15.19 13.14 18.60
N THR A 226 -15.53 14.07 17.70
CA THR A 226 -16.88 14.21 17.16
C THR A 226 -17.17 13.10 16.16
N ASP A 227 -16.23 12.88 15.26
CA ASP A 227 -16.34 11.88 14.20
C ASP A 227 -15.68 10.55 14.57
N ASN A 228 -15.01 10.47 15.73
CA ASN A 228 -14.22 9.31 16.16
C ASN A 228 -13.20 8.86 15.11
N VAL A 229 -12.47 9.79 14.52
CA VAL A 229 -11.50 9.54 13.46
C VAL A 229 -10.20 10.31 13.68
N LEU A 230 -9.12 9.78 13.13
CA LEU A 230 -7.84 10.49 13.08
C LEU A 230 -7.86 11.52 11.94
N ILE A 231 -7.31 12.71 12.19
CA ILE A 231 -7.13 13.79 11.21
C ILE A 231 -5.80 13.59 10.48
N ALA A 232 -5.78 13.74 9.15
CA ALA A 232 -4.60 13.47 8.33
C ALA A 232 -3.46 14.47 8.58
N TRP A 233 -3.74 15.76 8.43
CA TRP A 233 -2.75 16.82 8.60
C TRP A 233 -3.42 18.14 9.03
N PRO A 234 -3.76 18.31 10.30
CA PRO A 234 -4.53 19.48 10.78
C PRO A 234 -3.78 20.81 10.69
N GLU A 235 -2.44 20.81 10.55
CA GLU A 235 -1.64 22.02 10.32
C GLU A 235 -1.89 22.62 8.92
N ASN A 236 -2.48 21.84 8.03
CA ASN A 236 -2.99 22.33 6.74
C ASN A 236 -4.45 21.90 6.57
N PRO A 237 -5.42 22.77 6.82
CA PRO A 237 -6.86 22.44 6.79
C PRO A 237 -7.36 21.87 5.46
N THR A 238 -6.62 22.07 4.37
CA THR A 238 -6.93 21.51 3.05
C THR A 238 -6.76 19.97 3.01
N TYR A 239 -6.00 19.40 3.97
CA TYR A 239 -5.68 17.97 4.05
C TYR A 239 -6.16 17.35 5.37
N ASN A 240 -7.30 17.78 5.90
CA ASN A 240 -7.77 17.32 7.21
C ASN A 240 -8.22 15.85 7.19
N TYR A 241 -8.99 15.46 6.20
CA TYR A 241 -9.65 14.16 6.20
C TYR A 241 -9.27 13.38 4.94
N ALA A 242 -8.97 12.09 5.14
CA ALA A 242 -8.71 11.13 4.09
C ALA A 242 -9.27 9.76 4.49
N LEU A 243 -9.76 9.00 3.53
CA LEU A 243 -10.39 7.70 3.73
C LEU A 243 -9.48 6.69 4.43
N ASP A 244 -8.19 6.69 4.10
CA ASP A 244 -7.21 5.73 4.62
C ASP A 244 -7.11 5.75 6.16
N LEU A 245 -7.35 6.89 6.80
CA LEU A 245 -7.32 6.97 8.27
C LEU A 245 -8.48 6.23 8.95
N HIS A 246 -9.61 6.06 8.26
CA HIS A 246 -10.69 5.19 8.73
C HIS A 246 -10.28 3.72 8.70
N THR A 247 -9.67 3.28 7.60
CA THR A 247 -9.28 1.89 7.39
C THR A 247 -8.06 1.49 8.21
N LEU A 248 -7.00 2.33 8.20
CA LEU A 248 -5.77 2.10 8.97
C LEU A 248 -6.03 2.16 10.47
N GLY A 249 -6.77 3.18 10.94
CA GLY A 249 -7.15 3.29 12.35
C GLY A 249 -7.84 2.01 12.82
N TYR A 250 -8.86 1.55 12.11
CA TYR A 250 -9.59 0.33 12.42
C TYR A 250 -8.72 -0.93 12.31
N GLY A 251 -7.89 -1.02 11.28
CA GLY A 251 -6.99 -2.15 11.05
C GLY A 251 -5.91 -2.31 12.11
N ILE A 252 -5.41 -1.20 12.67
CA ILE A 252 -4.25 -1.13 13.57
C ILE A 252 -4.65 -1.10 15.04
N LEU A 253 -5.59 -0.23 15.42
CA LEU A 253 -5.98 -0.03 16.81
C LEU A 253 -6.93 -1.14 17.29
N GLU A 254 -6.63 -1.70 18.46
CA GLU A 254 -7.42 -2.74 19.06
C GLU A 254 -8.73 -2.16 19.64
N ASP A 255 -9.84 -2.90 19.51
CA ASP A 255 -11.17 -2.52 20.01
C ASP A 255 -11.71 -1.19 19.46
N TYR A 256 -11.21 -0.72 18.33
CA TYR A 256 -11.71 0.52 17.73
C TYR A 256 -13.18 0.36 17.33
N ASN A 257 -13.97 1.39 17.59
CA ASN A 257 -15.42 1.34 17.32
C ASN A 257 -15.69 1.27 15.81
N THR A 258 -16.60 0.36 15.40
CA THR A 258 -17.00 0.22 13.99
C THR A 258 -17.69 1.45 13.41
N THR A 259 -18.13 2.40 14.22
CA THR A 259 -18.70 3.68 13.76
C THR A 259 -17.73 4.45 12.87
N VAL A 260 -16.39 4.29 13.03
CA VAL A 260 -15.41 4.90 12.15
C VAL A 260 -15.59 4.45 10.68
N LEU A 261 -15.98 3.18 10.46
CA LEU A 261 -16.25 2.64 9.13
C LEU A 261 -17.59 3.15 8.57
N GLU A 262 -18.58 3.36 9.43
CA GLU A 262 -19.89 3.94 9.06
C GLU A 262 -19.73 5.41 8.67
N ASN A 263 -18.92 6.16 9.40
CA ASN A 263 -18.60 7.57 9.10
C ASN A 263 -17.87 7.73 7.75
N ALA A 264 -17.16 6.71 7.28
CA ALA A 264 -16.54 6.70 5.94
C ALA A 264 -17.58 6.76 4.80
N ALA A 265 -18.88 6.54 5.06
CA ALA A 265 -19.94 6.69 4.04
C ALA A 265 -19.96 8.07 3.38
N ARG A 266 -19.43 9.11 4.04
CA ARG A 266 -19.27 10.46 3.47
C ARG A 266 -18.38 10.51 2.22
N TYR A 267 -17.51 9.54 2.00
CA TYR A 267 -16.65 9.45 0.82
C TYR A 267 -17.26 8.64 -0.33
N THR A 268 -18.47 8.07 -0.16
CA THR A 268 -19.10 7.21 -1.15
C THR A 268 -19.64 7.97 -2.33
N THR A 269 -19.38 7.47 -3.55
CA THR A 269 -19.95 7.96 -4.80
C THR A 269 -20.19 6.81 -5.78
N THR A 270 -20.88 7.11 -6.89
CA THR A 270 -21.12 6.16 -8.00
C THR A 270 -20.67 6.79 -9.31
N GLN A 271 -19.81 6.08 -10.05
CA GLN A 271 -19.22 6.56 -11.29
C GLN A 271 -19.14 5.47 -12.35
N THR A 272 -19.05 5.87 -13.61
CA THR A 272 -18.73 4.96 -14.72
C THR A 272 -17.23 4.95 -14.94
N ALA A 273 -16.59 3.79 -14.82
CA ALA A 273 -15.14 3.65 -14.98
C ALA A 273 -14.71 3.84 -16.44
N THR A 274 -13.57 4.51 -16.67
CA THR A 274 -13.06 4.86 -18.00
C THR A 274 -12.86 3.64 -18.90
N ILE A 275 -12.21 2.59 -18.39
CA ILE A 275 -11.81 1.44 -19.22
C ILE A 275 -12.89 0.34 -19.23
N SER A 276 -13.39 -0.05 -18.04
CA SER A 276 -14.37 -1.14 -17.97
C SER A 276 -15.77 -0.72 -18.44
N LEU A 277 -16.05 0.58 -18.50
CA LEU A 277 -17.34 1.20 -18.84
C LEU A 277 -18.50 0.75 -17.92
N ASN A 278 -18.19 0.11 -16.81
CA ASN A 278 -19.15 -0.33 -15.81
C ASN A 278 -19.42 0.81 -14.80
N THR A 279 -20.66 0.86 -14.30
CA THR A 279 -21.02 1.72 -13.19
C THR A 279 -20.60 1.05 -11.88
N ILE A 280 -19.81 1.75 -11.09
CA ILE A 280 -19.17 1.29 -9.84
C ILE A 280 -19.59 2.22 -8.72
N THR A 281 -19.95 1.66 -7.58
CA THR A 281 -20.14 2.39 -6.32
C THR A 281 -18.98 2.06 -5.39
N GLY A 282 -18.29 3.09 -4.88
CA GLY A 282 -17.12 2.89 -4.03
C GLY A 282 -16.77 4.17 -3.27
N TYR A 283 -15.59 4.16 -2.66
CA TYR A 283 -15.12 5.25 -1.82
C TYR A 283 -14.11 6.13 -2.58
N CYS A 284 -14.27 7.43 -2.44
CA CYS A 284 -13.27 8.42 -2.86
C CYS A 284 -12.19 8.57 -1.80
N PHE A 285 -11.08 9.22 -2.16
CA PHE A 285 -10.00 9.49 -1.23
C PHE A 285 -10.41 10.51 -0.16
N ASP A 286 -11.13 11.54 -0.56
CA ASP A 286 -11.64 12.60 0.31
C ASP A 286 -13.12 12.96 0.04
N GLU A 287 -13.60 14.05 0.65
CA GLU A 287 -15.02 14.42 0.66
C GLU A 287 -15.50 15.09 -0.62
N ASP A 288 -14.61 15.46 -1.56
CA ASP A 288 -15.01 16.10 -2.82
C ASP A 288 -15.68 15.13 -3.81
N LYS A 289 -15.45 13.80 -3.60
CA LYS A 289 -16.09 12.70 -4.34
C LYS A 289 -15.85 12.76 -5.85
N ASP A 290 -14.72 13.29 -6.26
CA ASP A 290 -14.40 13.49 -7.66
C ASP A 290 -14.03 12.20 -8.38
N VAL A 291 -13.40 11.21 -7.69
CA VAL A 291 -13.07 9.90 -8.26
C VAL A 291 -13.12 8.79 -7.21
N ILE A 292 -13.59 7.60 -7.59
CA ILE A 292 -13.51 6.41 -6.73
C ILE A 292 -12.06 5.93 -6.69
N TRP A 293 -11.49 5.88 -5.48
CA TRP A 293 -10.20 5.30 -5.20
C TRP A 293 -10.37 3.80 -4.90
N LEU A 294 -10.01 2.96 -5.88
CA LEU A 294 -10.27 1.53 -5.84
C LEU A 294 -9.42 0.80 -4.78
N GLU A 295 -8.19 1.28 -4.54
CA GLU A 295 -7.39 0.77 -3.41
C GLU A 295 -8.08 1.04 -2.07
N GLY A 296 -8.49 2.29 -1.81
CA GLY A 296 -9.20 2.64 -0.58
C GLY A 296 -10.54 1.90 -0.42
N THR A 297 -11.25 1.68 -1.54
CA THR A 297 -12.46 0.83 -1.54
C THR A 297 -12.14 -0.61 -1.13
N ALA A 298 -11.00 -1.16 -1.57
CA ALA A 298 -10.54 -2.49 -1.16
C ALA A 298 -10.05 -2.51 0.30
N GLN A 299 -9.39 -1.45 0.78
CA GLN A 299 -9.05 -1.28 2.20
C GLN A 299 -10.31 -1.28 3.08
N MET A 300 -11.39 -0.61 2.65
CA MET A 300 -12.68 -0.65 3.33
C MET A 300 -13.27 -2.07 3.36
N ALA A 301 -13.13 -2.85 2.28
CA ALA A 301 -13.58 -4.24 2.27
C ALA A 301 -12.80 -5.10 3.29
N VAL A 302 -11.47 -4.91 3.42
CA VAL A 302 -10.65 -5.55 4.48
C VAL A 302 -11.10 -5.12 5.87
N ALA A 303 -11.36 -3.82 6.07
CA ALA A 303 -11.79 -3.30 7.35
C ALA A 303 -13.17 -3.85 7.76
N PHE A 304 -14.14 -3.92 6.83
CA PHE A 304 -15.45 -4.54 7.08
C PHE A 304 -15.32 -6.04 7.37
N SER A 305 -14.49 -6.78 6.65
CA SER A 305 -14.24 -8.19 6.96
C SER A 305 -13.62 -8.36 8.36
N THR A 306 -12.63 -7.54 8.71
CA THR A 306 -12.06 -7.50 10.08
C THR A 306 -13.11 -7.20 11.14
N ALA A 307 -14.09 -6.34 10.84
CA ALA A 307 -15.24 -6.01 11.69
C ALA A 307 -16.33 -7.08 11.72
N LYS A 308 -16.14 -8.20 10.99
CA LYS A 308 -17.18 -9.25 10.80
C LYS A 308 -18.46 -8.76 10.11
N LYS A 309 -18.36 -7.63 9.38
CA LYS A 309 -19.41 -7.11 8.50
C LYS A 309 -19.22 -7.70 7.09
N THR A 310 -19.42 -9.02 6.99
CA THR A 310 -19.14 -9.80 5.78
C THR A 310 -19.98 -9.36 4.58
N THR A 311 -21.22 -8.96 4.79
CA THR A 311 -22.11 -8.49 3.72
C THR A 311 -21.57 -7.23 3.06
N GLU A 312 -21.16 -6.24 3.86
CA GLU A 312 -20.60 -4.98 3.40
C GLU A 312 -19.29 -5.21 2.65
N SER A 313 -18.42 -6.07 3.17
CA SER A 313 -17.17 -6.47 2.50
C SER A 313 -17.45 -7.09 1.13
N GLN A 314 -18.37 -8.06 1.05
CA GLN A 314 -18.74 -8.74 -0.21
C GLN A 314 -19.39 -7.79 -1.23
N MET A 315 -20.21 -6.84 -0.79
CA MET A 315 -20.78 -5.82 -1.68
C MET A 315 -19.69 -4.96 -2.31
N LEU A 316 -18.69 -4.51 -1.55
CA LEU A 316 -17.57 -3.74 -2.10
C LEU A 316 -16.71 -4.57 -3.05
N LEU A 317 -16.44 -5.83 -2.73
CA LEU A 317 -15.71 -6.73 -3.62
C LEU A 317 -16.42 -6.90 -4.96
N ALA A 318 -17.75 -7.06 -4.95
CA ALA A 318 -18.55 -7.15 -6.18
C ALA A 318 -18.51 -5.84 -7.00
N GLU A 319 -18.46 -4.68 -6.35
CA GLU A 319 -18.29 -3.39 -7.04
C GLU A 319 -16.89 -3.27 -7.66
N ILE A 320 -15.83 -3.62 -6.91
CA ILE A 320 -14.44 -3.59 -7.39
C ILE A 320 -14.24 -4.52 -8.57
N GLU A 321 -14.85 -5.71 -8.58
CA GLU A 321 -14.73 -6.68 -9.68
C GLU A 321 -15.24 -6.13 -11.03
N LYS A 322 -16.14 -5.15 -11.01
CA LYS A 322 -16.58 -4.45 -12.23
C LYS A 322 -15.48 -3.57 -12.85
N SER A 323 -14.44 -3.21 -12.12
CA SER A 323 -13.32 -2.38 -12.58
C SER A 323 -12.18 -3.17 -13.20
N PHE A 324 -12.22 -4.50 -13.17
CA PHE A 324 -11.14 -5.34 -13.70
C PHE A 324 -10.80 -5.03 -15.15
N ILE A 325 -9.54 -4.83 -15.44
CA ILE A 325 -9.01 -4.63 -16.79
C ILE A 325 -7.98 -5.70 -17.13
N SER A 326 -7.91 -6.07 -18.41
CA SER A 326 -6.98 -7.08 -18.89
C SER A 326 -5.54 -6.55 -18.87
N SER A 327 -4.60 -7.40 -18.49
CA SER A 327 -3.17 -7.12 -18.59
C SER A 327 -2.70 -7.10 -20.03
N ASN A 328 -1.85 -6.13 -20.36
CA ASN A 328 -1.13 -6.11 -21.64
C ASN A 328 0.11 -7.03 -21.63
N LEU A 329 0.57 -7.44 -20.43
CA LEU A 329 1.72 -8.35 -20.26
C LEU A 329 1.30 -9.83 -20.38
N ASN A 330 0.07 -10.15 -19.97
CA ASN A 330 -0.44 -11.53 -19.96
C ASN A 330 -1.95 -11.52 -20.17
N GLY A 331 -2.42 -11.93 -21.34
CA GLY A 331 -3.84 -11.90 -21.70
C GLY A 331 -4.78 -12.76 -20.83
N ASN A 332 -4.24 -13.66 -20.01
CA ASN A 332 -5.01 -14.44 -19.03
C ASN A 332 -5.08 -13.78 -17.65
N ALA A 333 -4.34 -12.71 -17.45
CA ALA A 333 -4.28 -11.97 -16.20
C ALA A 333 -5.11 -10.69 -16.27
N LYS A 334 -5.64 -10.29 -15.12
CA LYS A 334 -6.37 -9.03 -14.94
C LYS A 334 -5.97 -8.40 -13.63
N GLY A 335 -6.06 -7.08 -13.57
CA GLY A 335 -5.87 -6.33 -12.33
C GLY A 335 -6.85 -5.17 -12.24
N ILE A 336 -6.74 -4.42 -11.17
CA ILE A 336 -7.60 -3.30 -10.82
C ILE A 336 -6.81 -2.03 -11.02
N PRO A 337 -7.32 -1.02 -11.74
CA PRO A 337 -6.68 0.29 -11.82
C PRO A 337 -6.70 0.98 -10.45
N TYR A 338 -5.90 2.02 -10.30
CA TYR A 338 -5.83 2.76 -9.03
C TYR A 338 -7.14 3.50 -8.72
N THR A 339 -7.74 4.09 -9.78
CA THR A 339 -8.96 4.88 -9.73
C THR A 339 -9.93 4.46 -10.84
N THR A 340 -11.20 4.82 -10.70
CA THR A 340 -12.21 4.58 -11.76
C THR A 340 -12.04 5.51 -12.94
N ASN A 341 -11.59 6.74 -12.72
CA ASN A 341 -11.43 7.81 -13.68
C ASN A 341 -10.10 8.53 -13.44
N HIS A 342 -9.92 9.62 -14.13
CA HIS A 342 -8.73 10.43 -14.23
C HIS A 342 -8.40 11.19 -12.94
N GLY A 343 -7.60 10.66 -12.04
CA GLY A 343 -7.08 11.31 -10.87
C GLY A 343 -8.08 11.99 -9.93
N THR A 344 -7.62 12.35 -8.74
CA THR A 344 -8.41 13.10 -7.75
C THR A 344 -7.69 14.38 -7.33
N SER A 345 -8.42 15.44 -7.02
CA SER A 345 -7.87 16.59 -6.32
C SER A 345 -7.68 16.25 -4.85
N TYR A 346 -6.54 16.66 -4.26
CA TYR A 346 -6.32 16.65 -2.82
C TYR A 346 -5.58 17.93 -2.45
N GLY A 347 -6.31 18.85 -1.85
CA GLY A 347 -5.82 20.22 -1.69
C GLY A 347 -5.59 20.91 -3.02
N ALA A 348 -4.37 21.41 -3.25
CA ALA A 348 -4.00 22.12 -4.49
C ALA A 348 -3.38 21.20 -5.56
N GLY A 349 -3.21 19.91 -5.28
CA GLY A 349 -2.59 18.92 -6.15
C GLY A 349 -3.60 17.98 -6.78
N ILE A 350 -3.17 17.30 -7.85
CA ILE A 350 -3.88 16.15 -8.41
C ILE A 350 -3.10 14.90 -8.01
N LEU A 351 -3.78 13.94 -7.41
CA LEU A 351 -3.25 12.62 -7.12
C LEU A 351 -3.67 11.66 -8.23
N TRP A 352 -2.78 10.71 -8.58
CA TRP A 352 -3.05 9.58 -9.45
C TRP A 352 -3.58 9.97 -10.85
N ASP A 353 -3.03 11.04 -11.42
CA ASP A 353 -3.36 11.46 -12.79
C ASP A 353 -3.09 10.31 -13.77
N ASN A 354 -4.09 9.96 -14.61
CA ASN A 354 -4.06 8.82 -15.54
C ASN A 354 -3.93 7.42 -14.90
N ALA A 355 -4.21 7.27 -13.61
CA ALA A 355 -4.09 6.00 -12.90
C ALA A 355 -5.31 5.05 -13.09
N ASP A 356 -6.23 5.41 -13.96
CA ASP A 356 -7.41 4.65 -14.40
C ASP A 356 -7.13 3.75 -15.63
N LEU A 357 -5.96 3.87 -16.27
CA LEU A 357 -5.70 3.30 -17.60
C LEU A 357 -5.10 1.89 -17.56
N THR A 358 -4.38 1.54 -16.51
CA THR A 358 -3.67 0.25 -16.37
C THR A 358 -3.89 -0.35 -14.99
N PRO A 359 -3.75 -1.69 -14.83
CA PRO A 359 -3.78 -2.29 -13.51
C PRO A 359 -2.72 -1.69 -12.60
N ALA A 360 -3.08 -1.43 -11.34
CA ALA A 360 -2.23 -0.89 -10.29
C ALA A 360 -1.95 -1.94 -9.21
N LEU A 361 -0.71 -1.96 -8.73
CA LEU A 361 -0.22 -3.00 -7.83
C LEU A 361 -0.95 -2.97 -6.48
N SER A 362 -0.99 -1.81 -5.82
CA SER A 362 -1.63 -1.67 -4.52
C SER A 362 -3.13 -1.96 -4.57
N ALA A 363 -3.88 -1.38 -5.52
CA ALA A 363 -5.32 -1.64 -5.65
C ALA A 363 -5.62 -3.12 -5.85
N THR A 364 -4.84 -3.80 -6.70
CA THR A 364 -5.02 -5.23 -6.96
C THR A 364 -4.66 -6.08 -5.73
N ILE A 365 -3.60 -5.75 -5.00
CA ILE A 365 -3.19 -6.50 -3.81
C ILE A 365 -4.20 -6.32 -2.66
N TRP A 366 -4.70 -5.11 -2.41
CA TRP A 366 -5.71 -4.88 -1.39
C TRP A 366 -7.01 -5.63 -1.69
N TYR A 367 -7.42 -5.72 -2.97
CA TYR A 367 -8.54 -6.59 -3.37
C TYR A 367 -8.25 -8.05 -3.00
N ILE A 368 -7.06 -8.57 -3.30
CA ILE A 368 -6.69 -9.95 -2.96
C ILE A 368 -6.71 -10.15 -1.44
N PHE A 369 -6.21 -9.19 -0.65
CA PHE A 369 -6.29 -9.24 0.81
C PHE A 369 -7.74 -9.36 1.30
N ALA A 370 -8.65 -8.56 0.74
CA ALA A 370 -10.07 -8.62 1.09
C ALA A 370 -10.71 -9.97 0.72
N LYS A 371 -10.37 -10.54 -0.46
CA LYS A 371 -10.83 -11.86 -0.89
C LYS A 371 -10.30 -13.01 -0.01
N GLN A 372 -9.15 -12.82 0.61
CA GLN A 372 -8.49 -13.81 1.47
C GLN A 372 -8.77 -13.60 2.96
N ASP A 373 -9.60 -12.63 3.33
CA ASP A 373 -9.82 -12.22 4.73
C ASP A 373 -8.49 -11.91 5.46
N PHE A 374 -7.54 -11.32 4.75
CA PHE A 374 -6.21 -11.01 5.25
C PHE A 374 -6.09 -9.54 5.65
N ASN A 375 -5.87 -9.30 6.94
CA ASN A 375 -5.52 -7.98 7.46
C ASN A 375 -4.00 -7.93 7.72
N PRO A 376 -3.22 -7.11 6.98
CA PRO A 376 -1.76 -7.05 7.09
C PRO A 376 -1.26 -6.60 8.47
N PHE A 377 -2.09 -5.94 9.26
CA PHE A 377 -1.72 -5.41 10.58
C PHE A 377 -1.86 -6.41 11.72
N THR A 378 -2.45 -7.59 11.48
CA THR A 378 -2.86 -8.55 12.51
C THR A 378 -1.73 -8.96 13.44
N ILE A 379 -0.49 -9.14 12.93
CA ILE A 379 0.66 -9.64 13.69
C ILE A 379 1.01 -8.71 14.85
N GLN A 380 0.90 -7.40 14.67
CA GLN A 380 1.26 -6.37 15.65
C GLN A 380 0.06 -5.56 16.15
N LYS A 381 -1.18 -6.01 15.91
CA LYS A 381 -2.40 -5.29 16.33
C LYS A 381 -2.53 -5.27 17.85
N SER A 382 -2.36 -6.41 18.49
CA SER A 382 -2.45 -6.54 19.95
C SER A 382 -1.11 -6.18 20.60
N LYS A 383 -0.97 -4.90 20.97
CA LYS A 383 0.25 -4.36 21.63
C LYS A 383 0.15 -4.32 23.14
N ASN A 384 -0.93 -4.85 23.75
CA ASN A 384 -1.21 -4.74 25.18
C ASN A 384 -1.26 -3.27 25.67
N VAL A 385 -1.82 -2.38 24.87
CA VAL A 385 -2.03 -0.97 25.24
C VAL A 385 -2.90 -0.92 26.51
N PRO A 386 -2.49 -0.21 27.58
CA PRO A 386 -3.33 -0.01 28.75
C PRO A 386 -4.67 0.64 28.39
N HIS A 387 -5.75 0.21 29.03
CA HIS A 387 -7.09 0.68 28.69
C HIS A 387 -7.22 2.21 28.82
N GLU A 388 -6.60 2.80 29.82
CA GLU A 388 -6.57 4.25 30.07
C GLU A 388 -5.86 5.07 28.97
N GLU A 389 -5.00 4.43 28.20
CA GLU A 389 -4.26 5.05 27.10
C GLU A 389 -4.97 4.91 25.74
N ARG A 390 -6.07 4.12 25.69
CA ARG A 390 -6.90 3.91 24.50
C ARG A 390 -7.89 5.07 24.33
N PHE A 391 -7.41 6.23 23.85
CA PHE A 391 -8.22 7.44 23.70
C PHE A 391 -9.44 7.25 22.76
N TRP A 392 -9.34 6.33 21.81
CA TRP A 392 -10.41 6.00 20.85
C TRP A 392 -11.57 5.20 21.44
N LEU A 393 -11.52 4.86 22.73
CA LEU A 393 -12.60 4.19 23.46
C LEU A 393 -13.38 5.14 24.39
N LYS A 394 -13.00 6.42 24.43
CA LYS A 394 -13.54 7.42 25.37
C LYS A 394 -14.69 8.22 24.78
#